data_64e1098b63c9c6bf2dfa615b10a0a8d9
#
_entry.id   64e1098b63c9c6bf2dfa615b10a0a8d9
#
_cell.length_a   1.000
_cell.length_b   1.000
_cell.length_c   1.000
_cell.angle_alpha   90.00
_cell.angle_beta   90.00
_cell.angle_gamma   90.00
#
_symmetry.space_group_name_H-M   'P 1'
#
loop_
_entity.id
_entity.type
_entity.pdbx_description
1 polymer ?
#
loop_
_entity_poly.entity_id
_entity_poly.type
_entity_poly.pdbx_seq_one_letter_code
_entity_poly.pdbx_strand_id
1 'polypeptide(L)'
;MADEGKPTVQDYMTRDVVTVSPDDTVRDVAERIAESDQHSGFPVCEGRHVEGFISARDLLLHGNEEPIFRVMSTDLLVAHPEMNVDDAARVILRSGIQRLPVVDDAGNLVGIISNADVVRSQIERATPGKVDKLLRTLESIHGIDATEERREVTLTALTPTQGKVYADELEGRRYELERGIAEPLVVIDNDGDLLLADGHHRVKAASQLGIEEMDAYVIVINEPVELGMAKTAAKEELETIDDIEAVDYAHHPLVETTHRLQEGD
;
A
#
# COMPACT_ATOMS: atom_id res chain seq x y z
N MET A 1 22.98 -0.52 21.42
CA MET A 1 22.90 -0.90 20.00
C MET A 1 21.58 -0.29 19.53
N ALA A 2 21.63 0.78 18.76
CA ALA A 2 20.46 1.38 18.17
C ALA A 2 19.84 0.32 17.22
N ASP A 3 18.53 0.17 17.31
CA ASP A 3 17.73 -0.76 16.49
C ASP A 3 17.59 -0.15 15.07
N GLU A 4 18.72 -0.13 14.34
CA GLU A 4 18.77 0.41 12.97
C GLU A 4 17.96 -0.50 12.07
N GLY A 5 16.77 -0.05 11.66
CA GLY A 5 16.03 -0.61 10.55
C GLY A 5 14.62 -1.11 10.76
N LYS A 6 13.98 -0.95 11.95
CA LYS A 6 12.56 -1.26 12.07
C LYS A 6 11.72 -0.08 11.59
N PRO A 7 10.72 -0.32 10.69
CA PRO A 7 9.87 0.75 10.21
C PRO A 7 9.03 1.33 11.35
N THR A 8 8.88 2.65 11.31
CA THR A 8 8.12 3.42 12.28
C THR A 8 6.76 3.82 11.70
N VAL A 9 5.85 4.24 12.56
CA VAL A 9 4.51 4.69 12.18
C VAL A 9 4.57 5.84 11.17
N GLN A 10 5.51 6.79 11.32
CA GLN A 10 5.66 7.93 10.41
C GLN A 10 6.01 7.54 8.97
N ASP A 11 6.58 6.35 8.75
CA ASP A 11 6.96 5.87 7.42
C ASP A 11 5.73 5.38 6.63
N TYR A 12 4.65 5.01 7.33
CA TYR A 12 3.45 4.38 6.75
C TYR A 12 2.15 5.14 6.98
N MET A 13 2.11 6.10 7.93
CA MET A 13 0.90 6.85 8.25
C MET A 13 0.45 7.75 7.09
N THR A 14 -0.85 7.91 6.93
CA THR A 14 -1.43 8.96 6.09
C THR A 14 -1.32 10.29 6.84
N ARG A 15 -0.73 11.32 6.20
CA ARG A 15 -0.49 12.64 6.81
C ARG A 15 -1.63 13.63 6.56
N ASP A 16 -2.27 13.53 5.41
CA ASP A 16 -3.43 14.36 5.04
C ASP A 16 -4.70 13.73 5.61
N VAL A 17 -5.00 14.07 6.86
CA VAL A 17 -6.10 13.47 7.63
C VAL A 17 -7.29 14.42 7.65
N VAL A 18 -8.43 13.95 7.14
CA VAL A 18 -9.70 14.65 7.28
C VAL A 18 -10.17 14.56 8.73
N THR A 19 -10.47 15.70 9.34
CA THR A 19 -10.94 15.81 10.72
C THR A 19 -12.30 16.48 10.80
N VAL A 20 -12.96 16.35 11.94
CA VAL A 20 -14.21 17.06 12.27
C VAL A 20 -14.04 17.85 13.56
N SER A 21 -14.85 18.88 13.75
CA SER A 21 -14.87 19.72 14.96
C SER A 21 -15.71 19.08 16.06
N PRO A 22 -15.38 19.27 17.35
CA PRO A 22 -16.27 18.93 18.45
C PRO A 22 -17.65 19.57 18.35
N ASP A 23 -17.75 20.75 17.72
CA ASP A 23 -18.99 21.52 17.56
C ASP A 23 -19.80 21.14 16.30
N ASP A 24 -19.25 20.30 15.40
CA ASP A 24 -20.00 19.74 14.28
C ASP A 24 -21.19 18.93 14.81
N THR A 25 -22.27 18.83 14.02
CA THR A 25 -23.43 18.04 14.40
C THR A 25 -23.32 16.58 13.91
N VAL A 26 -24.09 15.69 14.54
CA VAL A 26 -24.25 14.31 14.09
C VAL A 26 -24.62 14.24 12.60
N ARG A 27 -25.48 15.12 12.13
CA ARG A 27 -25.87 15.22 10.72
C ARG A 27 -24.68 15.54 9.82
N ASP A 28 -23.90 16.58 10.16
CA ASP A 28 -22.77 17.01 9.34
C ASP A 28 -21.75 15.88 9.15
N VAL A 29 -21.47 15.15 10.22
CA VAL A 29 -20.54 14.03 10.20
C VAL A 29 -21.11 12.80 9.47
N ALA A 30 -22.41 12.53 9.66
CA ALA A 30 -23.09 11.44 8.96
C ALA A 30 -23.09 11.65 7.43
N GLU A 31 -23.35 12.90 6.98
CA GLU A 31 -23.31 13.27 5.58
C GLU A 31 -21.90 13.10 5.00
N ARG A 32 -20.86 13.58 5.70
CA ARG A 32 -19.46 13.38 5.29
C ARG A 32 -19.04 11.91 5.17
N ILE A 33 -19.52 11.05 6.10
CA ILE A 33 -19.26 9.60 6.03
C ILE A 33 -20.02 9.01 4.84
N ALA A 34 -21.26 9.38 4.62
CA ALA A 34 -22.10 8.85 3.54
C ALA A 34 -21.59 9.23 2.13
N GLU A 35 -20.96 10.40 2.00
CA GLU A 35 -20.36 10.88 0.76
C GLU A 35 -18.97 10.29 0.48
N SER A 36 -18.38 9.59 1.45
CA SER A 36 -17.03 9.07 1.36
C SER A 36 -17.01 7.55 1.27
N ASP A 37 -16.47 7.02 0.18
CA ASP A 37 -16.21 5.58 0.04
C ASP A 37 -15.03 5.09 0.91
N GLN A 38 -14.23 6.00 1.46
CA GLN A 38 -13.00 5.68 2.17
C GLN A 38 -13.06 5.87 3.69
N HIS A 39 -14.01 6.67 4.19
CA HIS A 39 -14.07 7.05 5.59
C HIS A 39 -15.28 6.47 6.31
N SER A 40 -15.03 5.67 7.34
CA SER A 40 -16.05 5.17 8.28
C SER A 40 -16.08 5.94 9.60
N GLY A 41 -15.26 6.99 9.73
CA GLY A 41 -15.13 7.82 10.91
C GLY A 41 -13.96 8.78 10.80
N PHE A 42 -13.90 9.74 11.72
CA PHE A 42 -12.92 10.84 11.71
C PHE A 42 -12.34 11.09 13.09
N PRO A 43 -11.06 11.51 13.19
CA PRO A 43 -10.55 12.17 14.39
C PRO A 43 -11.32 13.47 14.64
N VAL A 44 -11.68 13.72 15.89
CA VAL A 44 -12.32 14.97 16.34
C VAL A 44 -11.23 15.85 16.91
N CYS A 45 -11.04 17.04 16.35
CA CYS A 45 -9.96 17.93 16.71
C CYS A 45 -10.44 19.34 17.02
N GLU A 46 -9.87 19.94 18.09
CA GLU A 46 -9.92 21.37 18.31
C GLU A 46 -8.59 21.99 17.80
N GLY A 47 -8.68 22.67 16.66
CA GLY A 47 -7.49 23.08 15.91
C GLY A 47 -6.71 21.87 15.40
N ARG A 48 -5.53 21.61 15.99
CA ARG A 48 -4.73 20.40 15.69
C ARG A 48 -4.74 19.37 16.82
N HIS A 49 -5.28 19.73 17.98
CA HIS A 49 -5.30 18.85 19.14
C HIS A 49 -6.41 17.82 19.01
N VAL A 50 -6.08 16.53 19.25
CA VAL A 50 -7.06 15.43 19.15
C VAL A 50 -7.85 15.36 20.44
N GLU A 51 -9.17 15.58 20.36
CA GLU A 51 -10.11 15.52 21.49
C GLU A 51 -10.85 14.18 21.55
N GLY A 52 -11.06 13.54 20.39
CA GLY A 52 -11.84 12.34 20.29
C GLY A 52 -11.76 11.65 18.94
N PHE A 53 -12.54 10.58 18.79
CA PHE A 53 -12.80 9.92 17.53
C PHE A 53 -14.31 9.66 17.39
N ILE A 54 -14.83 9.86 16.19
CA ILE A 54 -16.24 9.61 15.88
C ILE A 54 -16.34 8.63 14.70
N SER A 55 -17.10 7.56 14.87
CA SER A 55 -17.36 6.57 13.82
C SER A 55 -18.83 6.59 13.41
N ALA A 56 -19.14 6.00 12.23
CA ALA A 56 -20.51 5.83 11.78
C ALA A 56 -21.38 5.10 12.82
N ARG A 57 -20.80 4.16 13.59
CA ARG A 57 -21.50 3.42 14.62
C ARG A 57 -21.96 4.30 15.78
N ASP A 58 -21.13 5.29 16.16
CA ASP A 58 -21.42 6.18 17.26
C ASP A 58 -22.60 7.10 16.93
N LEU A 59 -22.85 7.38 15.65
CA LEU A 59 -23.94 8.25 15.20
C LEU A 59 -25.32 7.57 15.22
N LEU A 60 -25.40 6.22 15.21
CA LEU A 60 -26.63 5.48 14.93
C LEU A 60 -27.77 5.71 15.93
N LEU A 61 -27.46 6.06 17.18
CA LEU A 61 -28.44 6.19 18.25
C LEU A 61 -28.62 7.62 18.74
N HIS A 62 -28.07 8.60 18.01
CA HIS A 62 -28.05 10.00 18.40
C HIS A 62 -28.88 10.88 17.47
N GLY A 63 -29.38 12.01 18.01
CA GLY A 63 -30.18 12.94 17.26
C GLY A 63 -29.31 13.80 16.33
N ASN A 64 -29.85 14.14 15.16
CA ASN A 64 -29.11 14.85 14.09
C ASN A 64 -28.47 16.18 14.52
N GLU A 65 -29.08 16.87 15.47
CA GLU A 65 -28.63 18.18 15.96
C GLU A 65 -27.71 18.10 17.19
N GLU A 66 -27.39 16.88 17.66
CA GLU A 66 -26.47 16.72 18.78
C GLU A 66 -25.05 17.07 18.35
N PRO A 67 -24.29 17.82 19.17
CA PRO A 67 -22.89 18.13 18.86
C PRO A 67 -22.01 16.91 19.11
N ILE A 68 -20.98 16.77 18.29
CA ILE A 68 -20.06 15.62 18.28
C ILE A 68 -19.35 15.41 19.61
N PHE A 69 -19.01 16.46 20.34
CA PHE A 69 -18.34 16.33 21.66
C PHE A 69 -19.15 15.52 22.68
N ARG A 70 -20.48 15.33 22.48
CA ARG A 70 -21.33 14.50 23.35
C ARG A 70 -21.38 13.04 22.93
N VAL A 71 -21.01 12.77 21.68
CA VAL A 71 -21.21 11.47 21.02
C VAL A 71 -19.90 10.74 20.80
N MET A 72 -18.81 11.51 20.61
CA MET A 72 -17.47 10.98 20.31
C MET A 72 -16.91 10.14 21.47
N SER A 73 -16.06 9.18 21.10
CA SER A 73 -15.22 8.46 22.06
C SER A 73 -14.03 9.34 22.45
N THR A 74 -13.81 9.52 23.75
CA THR A 74 -12.71 10.31 24.33
C THR A 74 -11.59 9.46 24.92
N ASP A 75 -11.85 8.18 25.19
CA ASP A 75 -10.83 7.21 25.62
C ASP A 75 -10.12 6.65 24.40
N LEU A 76 -9.15 7.43 23.90
CA LEU A 76 -8.48 7.16 22.64
C LEU A 76 -7.17 6.41 22.84
N LEU A 77 -6.99 5.38 22.02
CA LEU A 77 -5.66 4.87 21.74
C LEU A 77 -5.06 5.69 20.59
N VAL A 78 -3.88 6.21 20.80
CA VAL A 78 -3.12 6.98 19.80
C VAL A 78 -1.76 6.34 19.57
N ALA A 79 -1.16 6.57 18.41
CA ALA A 79 0.21 6.19 18.12
C ALA A 79 1.11 7.45 18.13
N HIS A 80 2.40 7.25 18.34
CA HIS A 80 3.42 8.26 18.15
C HIS A 80 4.16 8.02 16.81
N PRO A 81 4.62 9.05 16.10
CA PRO A 81 5.35 8.88 14.83
C PRO A 81 6.54 7.92 14.90
N GLU A 82 7.27 7.93 16.02
CA GLU A 82 8.46 7.09 16.24
C GLU A 82 8.13 5.67 16.74
N MET A 83 6.85 5.35 17.01
CA MET A 83 6.43 4.01 17.40
C MET A 83 6.72 3.02 16.27
N ASN A 84 7.20 1.81 16.60
CA ASN A 84 7.33 0.75 15.60
C ASN A 84 5.96 0.33 15.04
N VAL A 85 5.88 0.09 13.74
CA VAL A 85 4.63 -0.38 13.09
C VAL A 85 4.13 -1.69 13.70
N ASP A 86 5.00 -2.59 14.13
CA ASP A 86 4.62 -3.85 14.81
C ASP A 86 3.90 -3.60 16.13
N ASP A 87 4.28 -2.55 16.86
CA ASP A 87 3.62 -2.19 18.13
C ASP A 87 2.26 -1.55 17.86
N ALA A 88 2.16 -0.66 16.86
CA ALA A 88 0.88 -0.14 16.39
C ALA A 88 -0.06 -1.27 15.93
N ALA A 89 0.46 -2.26 15.18
CA ALA A 89 -0.28 -3.45 14.77
C ALA A 89 -0.84 -4.23 15.96
N ARG A 90 -0.04 -4.44 17.01
CA ARG A 90 -0.50 -5.12 18.22
C ARG A 90 -1.60 -4.35 18.94
N VAL A 91 -1.52 -3.02 19.00
CA VAL A 91 -2.57 -2.16 19.57
C VAL A 91 -3.86 -2.33 18.78
N ILE A 92 -3.81 -2.18 17.45
CA ILE A 92 -4.94 -2.34 16.54
C ILE A 92 -5.61 -3.72 16.72
N LEU A 93 -4.83 -4.79 16.69
CA LEU A 93 -5.34 -6.16 16.79
C LEU A 93 -5.97 -6.46 18.16
N ARG A 94 -5.38 -5.97 19.26
CA ARG A 94 -5.86 -6.25 20.61
C ARG A 94 -7.10 -5.44 20.98
N SER A 95 -7.18 -4.20 20.52
CA SER A 95 -8.29 -3.30 20.80
C SER A 95 -9.47 -3.48 19.85
N GLY A 96 -9.28 -4.16 18.71
CA GLY A 96 -10.32 -4.33 17.69
C GLY A 96 -10.64 -3.06 16.92
N ILE A 97 -9.85 -1.99 17.10
CA ILE A 97 -9.96 -0.76 16.32
C ILE A 97 -9.29 -0.94 14.95
N GLN A 98 -9.73 -0.17 13.97
CA GLN A 98 -9.19 -0.28 12.60
C GLN A 98 -8.17 0.81 12.26
N ARG A 99 -8.16 1.89 13.01
CA ARG A 99 -7.35 3.08 12.79
C ARG A 99 -6.90 3.68 14.11
N LEU A 100 -5.65 4.19 14.14
CA LEU A 100 -5.09 4.93 15.26
C LEU A 100 -4.72 6.33 14.79
N PRO A 101 -5.25 7.39 15.41
CA PRO A 101 -4.70 8.73 15.26
C PRO A 101 -3.21 8.73 15.69
N VAL A 102 -2.39 9.42 14.93
CA VAL A 102 -0.97 9.60 15.25
C VAL A 102 -0.77 11.02 15.74
N VAL A 103 -0.24 11.16 16.95
CA VAL A 103 -0.04 12.47 17.60
C VAL A 103 1.41 12.71 17.94
N ASP A 104 1.80 13.99 17.93
CA ASP A 104 3.11 14.44 18.42
C ASP A 104 3.12 14.53 19.97
N ASP A 105 4.28 14.90 20.54
CA ASP A 105 4.45 15.07 21.99
C ASP A 105 3.52 16.12 22.62
N ALA A 106 2.98 17.04 21.80
CA ALA A 106 2.03 18.07 22.23
C ALA A 106 0.56 17.62 22.09
N GLY A 107 0.31 16.38 21.62
CA GLY A 107 -1.03 15.85 21.37
C GLY A 107 -1.68 16.35 20.08
N ASN A 108 -0.92 16.98 19.18
CA ASN A 108 -1.44 17.39 17.88
C ASN A 108 -1.48 16.23 16.90
N LEU A 109 -2.54 16.18 16.11
CA LEU A 109 -2.67 15.21 15.03
C LEU A 109 -1.61 15.46 13.94
N VAL A 110 -0.80 14.45 13.65
CA VAL A 110 0.22 14.46 12.59
C VAL A 110 -0.02 13.40 11.53
N GLY A 111 -0.95 12.48 11.76
CA GLY A 111 -1.31 11.44 10.82
C GLY A 111 -2.37 10.48 11.36
N ILE A 112 -2.64 9.46 10.58
CA ILE A 112 -3.46 8.30 10.97
C ILE A 112 -2.82 7.03 10.42
N ILE A 113 -2.78 5.96 11.20
CA ILE A 113 -2.33 4.64 10.76
C ILE A 113 -3.48 3.63 10.85
N SER A 114 -3.63 2.81 9.82
CA SER A 114 -4.72 1.85 9.69
C SER A 114 -4.21 0.39 9.57
N ASN A 115 -5.14 -0.56 9.61
CA ASN A 115 -4.86 -1.96 9.29
C ASN A 115 -4.20 -2.13 7.91
N ALA A 116 -4.65 -1.35 6.91
CA ALA A 116 -4.09 -1.40 5.56
C ALA A 116 -2.62 -0.98 5.53
N ASP A 117 -2.27 0.06 6.30
CA ASP A 117 -0.88 0.54 6.41
C ASP A 117 0.01 -0.48 7.11
N VAL A 118 -0.51 -1.16 8.13
CA VAL A 118 0.20 -2.27 8.80
C VAL A 118 0.43 -3.43 7.83
N VAL A 119 -0.58 -3.84 7.07
CA VAL A 119 -0.44 -4.89 6.05
C VAL A 119 0.59 -4.48 5.00
N ARG A 120 0.53 -3.23 4.52
CA ARG A 120 1.51 -2.68 3.57
C ARG A 120 2.93 -2.75 4.13
N SER A 121 3.16 -2.36 5.38
CA SER A 121 4.47 -2.44 6.01
C SER A 121 5.05 -3.87 6.06
N GLN A 122 4.19 -4.88 6.21
CA GLN A 122 4.62 -6.29 6.19
C GLN A 122 4.97 -6.76 4.77
N ILE A 123 4.26 -6.26 3.76
CA ILE A 123 4.54 -6.55 2.35
C ILE A 123 5.87 -5.91 1.95
N GLU A 124 6.08 -4.64 2.30
CA GLU A 124 7.31 -3.90 2.01
C GLU A 124 8.55 -4.53 2.67
N ARG A 125 8.42 -5.03 3.89
CA ARG A 125 9.49 -5.79 4.56
C ARG A 125 9.87 -7.07 3.84
N ALA A 126 8.96 -7.63 3.06
CA ALA A 126 9.25 -8.85 2.32
C ALA A 126 10.14 -8.59 1.09
N THR A 127 10.22 -7.35 0.58
CA THR A 127 10.98 -7.05 -0.64
C THR A 127 12.48 -7.29 -0.52
N PRO A 128 13.22 -6.76 0.49
CA PRO A 128 14.63 -7.11 0.68
C PRO A 128 14.85 -8.62 0.88
N GLY A 129 13.99 -9.26 1.66
CA GLY A 129 14.06 -10.71 1.88
C GLY A 129 13.75 -11.53 0.62
N LYS A 130 12.88 -11.04 -0.27
CA LYS A 130 12.61 -11.65 -1.58
C LYS A 130 13.82 -11.51 -2.50
N VAL A 131 14.46 -10.34 -2.53
CA VAL A 131 15.68 -10.09 -3.33
C VAL A 131 16.81 -11.01 -2.89
N ASP A 132 17.11 -11.05 -1.59
CA ASP A 132 18.14 -11.93 -1.02
C ASP A 132 17.88 -13.43 -1.32
N LYS A 133 16.60 -13.85 -1.20
CA LYS A 133 16.20 -15.22 -1.55
C LYS A 133 16.37 -15.51 -3.04
N LEU A 134 15.98 -14.55 -3.90
CA LEU A 134 16.11 -14.69 -5.35
C LEU A 134 17.59 -14.76 -5.74
N LEU A 135 18.42 -13.85 -5.19
CA LEU A 135 19.85 -13.82 -5.40
C LEU A 135 20.50 -15.18 -5.05
N ARG A 136 20.29 -15.67 -3.83
CA ARG A 136 20.82 -17.00 -3.41
C ARG A 136 20.30 -18.15 -4.26
N THR A 137 19.07 -18.06 -4.75
CA THR A 137 18.50 -19.06 -5.63
C THR A 137 19.22 -19.07 -6.98
N LEU A 138 19.48 -17.90 -7.55
CA LEU A 138 20.23 -17.76 -8.81
C LEU A 138 21.65 -18.30 -8.68
N GLU A 139 22.36 -17.91 -7.61
CA GLU A 139 23.70 -18.42 -7.32
C GLU A 139 23.72 -19.95 -7.18
N SER A 140 22.75 -20.51 -6.43
CA SER A 140 22.69 -21.95 -6.19
C SER A 140 22.34 -22.77 -7.43
N ILE A 141 21.43 -22.26 -8.29
CA ILE A 141 20.98 -22.99 -9.48
C ILE A 141 22.01 -22.91 -10.60
N HIS A 142 22.59 -21.74 -10.80
CA HIS A 142 23.46 -21.48 -11.95
C HIS A 142 24.96 -21.57 -11.63
N GLY A 143 25.33 -21.63 -10.33
CA GLY A 143 26.74 -21.71 -9.89
C GLY A 143 27.51 -20.40 -10.20
N ILE A 144 26.84 -19.26 -10.17
CA ILE A 144 27.38 -17.94 -10.48
C ILE A 144 27.49 -17.09 -9.22
N ASP A 145 28.27 -16.01 -9.31
CA ASP A 145 28.24 -14.93 -8.33
C ASP A 145 27.29 -13.83 -8.82
N ALA A 146 26.46 -13.31 -7.91
CA ALA A 146 25.58 -12.19 -8.18
C ALA A 146 25.70 -11.13 -7.07
N THR A 147 25.44 -9.87 -7.41
CA THR A 147 25.46 -8.75 -6.47
C THR A 147 24.16 -7.98 -6.53
N GLU A 148 23.72 -7.42 -5.38
CA GLU A 148 22.58 -6.56 -5.29
C GLU A 148 23.01 -5.10 -5.36
N GLU A 149 22.33 -4.33 -6.22
CA GLU A 149 22.46 -2.87 -6.32
C GLU A 149 21.07 -2.24 -6.21
N ARG A 150 21.00 -1.03 -5.61
CA ARG A 150 19.80 -0.21 -5.64
C ARG A 150 20.02 0.97 -6.55
N ARG A 151 19.25 1.07 -7.63
CA ARG A 151 19.34 2.16 -8.61
C ARG A 151 18.01 2.40 -9.32
N GLU A 152 17.87 3.57 -9.92
CA GLU A 152 16.78 3.85 -10.83
C GLU A 152 16.98 3.07 -12.14
N VAL A 153 15.87 2.58 -12.69
CA VAL A 153 15.82 1.87 -13.97
C VAL A 153 14.79 2.52 -14.88
N THR A 154 15.16 2.67 -16.15
CA THR A 154 14.26 3.18 -17.18
C THR A 154 13.26 2.08 -17.55
N LEU A 155 11.97 2.38 -17.49
CA LEU A 155 10.91 1.39 -17.68
C LEU A 155 10.92 0.77 -19.08
N THR A 156 11.24 1.55 -20.13
CA THR A 156 11.33 1.06 -21.51
C THR A 156 12.48 0.11 -21.76
N ALA A 157 13.46 0.04 -20.85
CA ALA A 157 14.57 -0.91 -20.93
C ALA A 157 14.26 -2.27 -20.28
N LEU A 158 13.10 -2.40 -19.64
CA LEU A 158 12.72 -3.61 -18.92
C LEU A 158 12.01 -4.60 -19.84
N THR A 159 12.46 -5.85 -19.80
CA THR A 159 11.72 -6.98 -20.37
C THR A 159 10.85 -7.60 -19.27
N PRO A 160 9.51 -7.57 -19.40
CA PRO A 160 8.62 -8.16 -18.41
C PRO A 160 8.66 -9.69 -18.47
N THR A 161 8.47 -10.33 -17.32
CA THR A 161 8.40 -11.81 -17.22
C THR A 161 6.99 -12.32 -16.96
N GLN A 162 6.01 -11.40 -16.94
CA GLN A 162 4.59 -11.66 -16.80
C GLN A 162 3.80 -10.78 -17.76
N GLY A 163 3.00 -11.38 -18.63
CA GLY A 163 2.25 -10.67 -19.68
C GLY A 163 0.88 -10.13 -19.24
N LYS A 164 0.41 -10.45 -18.02
CA LYS A 164 -0.93 -10.04 -17.56
C LYS A 164 -0.88 -9.45 -16.15
N VAL A 165 -1.62 -8.36 -15.96
CA VAL A 165 -1.84 -7.72 -14.66
C VAL A 165 -3.34 -7.46 -14.47
N TYR A 166 -3.80 -7.39 -13.23
CA TYR A 166 -5.22 -7.20 -12.94
C TYR A 166 -5.57 -5.72 -12.82
N ALA A 167 -6.67 -5.31 -13.49
CA ALA A 167 -7.07 -3.92 -13.58
C ALA A 167 -7.45 -3.30 -12.23
N ASP A 168 -8.06 -4.07 -11.34
CA ASP A 168 -8.42 -3.66 -9.97
C ASP A 168 -7.19 -3.37 -9.09
N GLU A 169 -6.08 -4.10 -9.30
CA GLU A 169 -4.83 -3.82 -8.59
C GLU A 169 -4.10 -2.58 -9.13
N LEU A 170 -4.30 -2.21 -10.40
CA LEU A 170 -3.63 -1.05 -11.00
C LEU A 170 -4.01 0.26 -10.33
N GLU A 171 -5.28 0.43 -9.91
CA GLU A 171 -5.74 1.64 -9.25
C GLU A 171 -5.02 1.85 -7.90
N GLY A 172 -4.85 0.79 -7.12
CA GLY A 172 -4.06 0.82 -5.90
C GLY A 172 -2.60 1.20 -6.15
N ARG A 173 -1.98 0.65 -7.21
CA ARG A 173 -0.60 0.97 -7.57
C ARG A 173 -0.42 2.40 -8.08
N ARG A 174 -1.39 2.95 -8.83
CA ARG A 174 -1.40 4.37 -9.23
C ARG A 174 -1.42 5.29 -8.03
N TYR A 175 -2.29 5.00 -7.05
CA TYR A 175 -2.35 5.75 -5.80
C TYR A 175 -1.01 5.75 -5.03
N GLU A 176 -0.33 4.60 -4.96
CA GLU A 176 0.99 4.49 -4.32
C GLU A 176 2.05 5.32 -5.06
N LEU A 177 2.07 5.26 -6.40
CA LEU A 177 3.01 6.01 -7.24
C LEU A 177 2.81 7.53 -7.14
N GLU A 178 1.58 8.02 -7.22
CA GLU A 178 1.25 9.45 -7.11
C GLU A 178 1.69 10.04 -5.76
N ARG A 179 1.80 9.21 -4.72
CA ARG A 179 2.23 9.60 -3.37
C ARG A 179 3.70 9.35 -3.07
N GLY A 180 4.44 8.78 -4.02
CA GLY A 180 5.85 8.46 -3.83
C GLY A 180 6.10 7.36 -2.78
N ILE A 181 5.13 6.46 -2.56
CA ILE A 181 5.19 5.38 -1.58
C ILE A 181 5.21 3.99 -2.27
N ALA A 182 5.41 3.95 -3.58
CA ALA A 182 5.52 2.69 -4.31
C ALA A 182 6.82 1.97 -3.93
N GLU A 183 6.70 0.63 -3.75
CA GLU A 183 7.86 -0.22 -3.50
C GLU A 183 8.83 -0.22 -4.68
N PRO A 184 10.14 -0.40 -4.46
CA PRO A 184 11.10 -0.61 -5.52
C PRO A 184 10.76 -1.84 -6.37
N LEU A 185 11.10 -1.81 -7.63
CA LEU A 185 11.02 -2.97 -8.52
C LEU A 185 12.10 -4.01 -8.14
N VAL A 186 11.93 -5.25 -8.60
CA VAL A 186 13.00 -6.26 -8.57
C VAL A 186 13.36 -6.60 -10.01
N VAL A 187 14.61 -6.32 -10.36
CA VAL A 187 15.15 -6.49 -11.71
C VAL A 187 16.36 -7.40 -11.67
N ILE A 188 16.55 -8.22 -12.69
CA ILE A 188 17.78 -9.00 -12.90
C ILE A 188 18.49 -8.39 -14.11
N ASP A 189 19.73 -7.97 -13.92
CA ASP A 189 20.63 -7.53 -14.96
C ASP A 189 21.51 -8.71 -15.38
N ASN A 190 21.22 -9.26 -16.55
CA ASN A 190 21.91 -10.41 -17.11
C ASN A 190 22.72 -9.97 -18.34
N ASP A 191 23.93 -9.43 -18.11
CA ASP A 191 24.80 -8.89 -19.14
C ASP A 191 24.20 -7.73 -19.93
N GLY A 192 23.46 -6.85 -19.23
CA GLY A 192 22.77 -5.69 -19.81
C GLY A 192 21.31 -5.91 -20.18
N ASP A 193 20.85 -7.17 -20.22
CA ASP A 193 19.44 -7.51 -20.40
C ASP A 193 18.69 -7.36 -19.06
N LEU A 194 17.84 -6.36 -18.94
CA LEU A 194 17.09 -6.04 -17.72
C LEU A 194 15.76 -6.78 -17.66
N LEU A 195 15.69 -7.86 -16.91
CA LEU A 195 14.48 -8.65 -16.73
C LEU A 195 13.71 -8.19 -15.49
N LEU A 196 12.45 -7.80 -15.64
CA LEU A 196 11.56 -7.47 -14.54
C LEU A 196 11.12 -8.74 -13.83
N ALA A 197 11.66 -9.00 -12.63
CA ALA A 197 11.33 -10.18 -11.83
C ALA A 197 10.11 -9.97 -10.92
N ASP A 198 9.92 -8.73 -10.38
CA ASP A 198 8.74 -8.35 -9.59
C ASP A 198 8.38 -6.88 -9.81
N GLY A 199 7.08 -6.57 -9.75
CA GLY A 199 6.56 -5.22 -9.89
C GLY A 199 5.80 -4.94 -11.19
N HIS A 200 5.33 -5.95 -11.92
CA HIS A 200 4.63 -5.79 -13.20
C HIS A 200 3.40 -4.86 -13.13
N HIS A 201 2.60 -4.93 -12.05
CA HIS A 201 1.48 -4.01 -11.82
C HIS A 201 1.97 -2.56 -11.63
N ARG A 202 3.08 -2.37 -10.87
CA ARG A 202 3.68 -1.05 -10.63
C ARG A 202 4.22 -0.43 -11.91
N VAL A 203 4.95 -1.20 -12.71
CA VAL A 203 5.49 -0.75 -13.99
C VAL A 203 4.36 -0.38 -14.96
N LYS A 204 3.28 -1.19 -15.04
CA LYS A 204 2.12 -0.87 -15.90
C LYS A 204 1.41 0.39 -15.43
N ALA A 205 1.20 0.56 -14.12
CA ALA A 205 0.61 1.76 -13.55
C ALA A 205 1.50 2.99 -13.77
N ALA A 206 2.82 2.86 -13.60
CA ALA A 206 3.80 3.92 -13.82
C ALA A 206 3.82 4.39 -15.29
N SER A 207 3.81 3.45 -16.24
CA SER A 207 3.71 3.76 -17.67
C SER A 207 2.44 4.56 -17.98
N GLN A 208 1.29 4.19 -17.41
CA GLN A 208 0.03 4.93 -17.58
C GLN A 208 0.05 6.34 -16.98
N LEU A 209 0.88 6.59 -15.97
CA LEU A 209 1.10 7.91 -15.36
C LEU A 209 2.19 8.73 -16.07
N GLY A 210 2.85 8.19 -17.09
CA GLY A 210 3.96 8.84 -17.79
C GLY A 210 5.26 8.90 -16.96
N ILE A 211 5.42 8.02 -15.98
CA ILE A 211 6.67 7.87 -15.23
C ILE A 211 7.64 7.06 -16.09
N GLU A 212 8.82 7.58 -16.30
CA GLU A 212 9.82 6.97 -17.18
C GLU A 212 10.84 6.10 -16.44
N GLU A 213 11.09 6.39 -15.16
CA GLU A 213 12.08 5.72 -14.32
C GLU A 213 11.50 5.35 -12.96
N MET A 214 11.95 4.22 -12.40
CA MET A 214 11.57 3.79 -11.06
C MET A 214 12.77 3.22 -10.29
N ASP A 215 12.74 3.39 -8.98
CA ASP A 215 13.69 2.77 -8.06
C ASP A 215 13.58 1.24 -8.10
N ALA A 216 14.71 0.53 -8.12
CA ALA A 216 14.76 -0.91 -8.23
C ALA A 216 15.90 -1.51 -7.41
N TYR A 217 15.66 -2.69 -6.85
CA TYR A 217 16.70 -3.63 -6.48
C TYR A 217 17.11 -4.40 -7.73
N VAL A 218 18.35 -4.23 -8.16
CA VAL A 218 18.91 -4.87 -9.35
C VAL A 218 19.87 -5.96 -8.92
N ILE A 219 19.58 -7.20 -9.28
CA ILE A 219 20.49 -8.33 -9.10
C ILE A 219 21.36 -8.41 -10.34
N VAL A 220 22.61 -8.00 -10.23
CA VAL A 220 23.59 -8.03 -11.32
C VAL A 220 24.27 -9.39 -11.34
N ILE A 221 24.14 -10.08 -12.47
CA ILE A 221 24.77 -11.37 -12.70
C ILE A 221 26.11 -11.16 -13.39
N ASN A 222 27.22 -11.66 -12.80
CA ASN A 222 28.57 -11.44 -13.29
C ASN A 222 28.90 -12.23 -14.57
N GLU A 223 28.21 -13.34 -14.80
CA GLU A 223 28.36 -14.17 -15.99
C GLU A 223 26.98 -14.49 -16.58
N PRO A 224 26.70 -14.17 -17.86
CA PRO A 224 25.39 -14.37 -18.44
C PRO A 224 24.92 -15.80 -18.38
N VAL A 225 23.68 -16.00 -17.94
CA VAL A 225 23.09 -17.34 -17.80
C VAL A 225 21.72 -17.41 -18.45
N GLU A 226 21.31 -18.61 -18.79
CA GLU A 226 20.01 -18.85 -19.39
C GLU A 226 18.92 -18.94 -18.29
N LEU A 227 18.21 -17.84 -18.08
CA LEU A 227 17.18 -17.74 -17.05
C LEU A 227 15.84 -18.35 -17.51
N GLY A 228 15.20 -19.13 -16.63
CA GLY A 228 13.88 -19.72 -16.92
C GLY A 228 12.81 -18.66 -17.17
N MET A 229 12.86 -17.52 -16.48
CA MET A 229 11.92 -16.40 -16.67
C MET A 229 12.13 -15.69 -18.02
N ALA A 230 13.36 -15.60 -18.52
CA ALA A 230 13.64 -15.06 -19.85
C ALA A 230 13.06 -15.99 -20.95
N LYS A 231 13.13 -17.30 -20.76
CA LYS A 231 12.48 -18.26 -21.67
C LYS A 231 10.96 -18.11 -21.67
N THR A 232 10.37 -17.85 -20.52
CA THR A 232 8.91 -17.61 -20.40
C THR A 232 8.54 -16.32 -21.11
N ALA A 233 9.27 -15.23 -20.89
CA ALA A 233 9.08 -13.97 -21.60
C ALA A 233 9.15 -14.15 -23.13
N ALA A 234 10.20 -14.79 -23.61
CA ALA A 234 10.38 -15.08 -25.05
C ALA A 234 9.25 -15.94 -25.63
N LYS A 235 8.75 -16.93 -24.88
CA LYS A 235 7.63 -17.78 -25.31
C LYS A 235 6.31 -17.02 -25.39
N GLU A 236 6.11 -16.04 -24.53
CA GLU A 236 4.92 -15.18 -24.47
C GLU A 236 5.08 -13.92 -25.33
N GLU A 237 6.19 -13.79 -26.07
CA GLU A 237 6.52 -12.65 -26.94
C GLU A 237 6.55 -11.30 -26.17
N LEU A 238 7.04 -11.34 -24.92
CA LEU A 238 7.16 -10.16 -24.08
C LEU A 238 8.53 -9.50 -24.29
N GLU A 239 8.57 -8.37 -24.94
CA GLU A 239 9.79 -7.61 -25.22
C GLU A 239 9.86 -6.31 -24.41
N THR A 240 8.72 -5.66 -24.20
CA THR A 240 8.60 -4.37 -23.54
C THR A 240 7.46 -4.34 -22.53
N ILE A 241 7.46 -3.33 -21.67
CA ILE A 241 6.39 -3.13 -20.69
C ILE A 241 5.00 -2.90 -21.32
N ASP A 242 4.96 -2.52 -22.61
CA ASP A 242 3.71 -2.30 -23.33
C ASP A 242 3.00 -3.63 -23.62
N ASP A 243 3.74 -4.73 -23.69
CA ASP A 243 3.21 -6.09 -23.90
C ASP A 243 2.47 -6.62 -22.66
N ILE A 244 2.54 -5.92 -21.52
CA ILE A 244 1.76 -6.25 -20.34
C ILE A 244 0.31 -5.83 -20.57
N GLU A 245 -0.60 -6.79 -20.62
CA GLU A 245 -2.05 -6.57 -20.74
C GLU A 245 -2.67 -6.34 -19.35
N ALA A 246 -3.51 -5.30 -19.22
CA ALA A 246 -4.41 -5.17 -18.09
C ALA A 246 -5.69 -5.97 -18.35
N VAL A 247 -5.95 -6.97 -17.53
CA VAL A 247 -7.13 -7.82 -17.64
C VAL A 247 -8.09 -7.58 -16.48
N ASP A 248 -9.38 -7.58 -16.77
CA ASP A 248 -10.38 -7.59 -15.71
C ASP A 248 -10.32 -8.92 -14.95
N TYR A 249 -10.50 -8.84 -13.64
CA TYR A 249 -10.58 -10.04 -12.82
C TYR A 249 -11.76 -10.88 -13.33
N ALA A 250 -11.47 -11.91 -14.10
CA ALA A 250 -12.47 -12.95 -14.36
C ALA A 250 -12.82 -13.54 -12.99
N HIS A 251 -14.06 -13.34 -12.53
CA HIS A 251 -14.56 -13.74 -11.21
C HIS A 251 -13.84 -14.98 -10.70
N HIS A 252 -13.15 -14.81 -9.57
CA HIS A 252 -12.53 -15.96 -8.91
C HIS A 252 -13.63 -17.01 -8.74
N PRO A 253 -13.44 -18.26 -9.16
CA PRO A 253 -14.53 -19.27 -9.18
C PRO A 253 -15.17 -19.53 -7.81
N LEU A 254 -14.57 -19.00 -6.72
CA LEU A 254 -15.09 -19.08 -5.35
C LEU A 254 -15.76 -17.76 -4.87
N VAL A 255 -15.81 -16.72 -5.71
CA VAL A 255 -16.51 -15.46 -5.40
C VAL A 255 -17.70 -15.33 -6.32
N GLU A 256 -18.88 -15.75 -5.86
CA GLU A 256 -20.14 -15.48 -6.55
C GLU A 256 -20.71 -14.15 -6.05
N THR A 257 -20.90 -13.21 -6.98
CA THR A 257 -21.67 -12.01 -6.69
C THR A 257 -23.15 -12.37 -6.77
N THR A 258 -23.83 -12.43 -5.63
CA THR A 258 -25.29 -12.62 -5.60
C THR A 258 -25.97 -11.32 -6.02
N HIS A 259 -26.48 -11.25 -7.24
CA HIS A 259 -27.43 -10.21 -7.65
C HIS A 259 -28.82 -10.56 -7.09
N ARG A 260 -29.32 -9.78 -6.14
CA ARG A 260 -30.76 -9.74 -5.91
C ARG A 260 -31.37 -9.03 -7.11
N LEU A 261 -32.07 -9.79 -7.95
CA LEU A 261 -32.97 -9.19 -8.91
C LEU A 261 -34.05 -8.47 -8.09
N GLN A 262 -34.06 -7.14 -8.18
CA GLN A 262 -35.24 -6.37 -7.82
C GLN A 262 -36.21 -6.59 -8.97
N GLU A 263 -37.13 -7.56 -8.82
CA GLU A 263 -38.35 -7.58 -9.59
C GLU A 263 -39.15 -6.37 -9.14
N GLY A 264 -39.11 -5.30 -9.94
CA GLY A 264 -40.03 -4.19 -9.81
C GLY A 264 -41.36 -4.60 -10.38
N ASP A 265 -42.40 -4.47 -9.59
CA ASP A 265 -43.79 -4.36 -10.05
C ASP A 265 -43.97 -3.04 -10.84
#